data_356e05dd2e4fd5613f986c3bef949c05
#
_entry.id   356e05dd2e4fd5613f986c3bef949c05
#
_cell.length_a   1.000
_cell.length_b   1.000
_cell.length_c   1.000
_cell.angle_alpha   90.00
_cell.angle_beta   90.00
_cell.angle_gamma   90.00
#
_symmetry.space_group_name_H-M   'P 1'
#
loop_
_entity.id
_entity.type
_entity.pdbx_description
1 polymer ?
#
loop_
_entity_poly.entity_id
_entity_poly.type
_entity_poly.pdbx_seq_one_letter_code
_entity_poly.pdbx_strand_id
1 'polypeptide(L)'
;MRIAVVAISEKHSEKLRKIAVAAVREFDAMGHSAELFQSVDSNLSLYEFLVLCSEPSGYGKALGSRVGEQLSNAGNMVGRRSMALLAKSGFFPRKSLGILMSLMEKEGMVVTMGEVVANEAESIAAARGAPITRG
;
A
#
# COMPACT_ATOMS: atom_id res chain seq x y z
N MET A 1 16.97 -1.22 4.54
CA MET A 1 16.21 -0.49 3.50
C MET A 1 15.14 0.35 4.18
N ARG A 2 14.90 1.54 3.68
CA ARG A 2 13.83 2.43 4.21
C ARG A 2 12.53 2.15 3.46
N ILE A 3 11.50 1.82 4.21
CA ILE A 3 10.20 1.43 3.65
C ILE A 3 9.11 2.37 4.18
N ALA A 4 8.31 2.92 3.29
CA ALA A 4 7.13 3.70 3.67
C ALA A 4 5.88 2.84 3.46
N VAL A 5 5.10 2.68 4.51
CA VAL A 5 3.80 2.00 4.45
C VAL A 5 2.73 3.09 4.53
N VAL A 6 1.98 3.27 3.46
CA VAL A 6 1.00 4.34 3.34
C VAL A 6 -0.41 3.75 3.34
N ALA A 7 -1.22 4.14 4.31
CA ALA A 7 -2.61 3.68 4.42
C ALA A 7 -3.55 4.81 4.02
N ILE A 8 -4.27 4.62 2.92
CA ILE A 8 -5.21 5.62 2.39
C ILE A 8 -6.59 5.00 2.23
N SER A 9 -7.60 5.61 2.84
CA SER A 9 -8.99 5.20 2.68
C SER A 9 -9.90 6.43 2.69
N GLU A 10 -11.10 6.27 2.13
CA GLU A 10 -12.10 7.36 2.11
C GLU A 10 -12.57 7.72 3.51
N LYS A 11 -12.70 6.70 4.36
CA LYS A 11 -13.11 6.88 5.75
C LYS A 11 -12.08 6.25 6.66
N HIS A 12 -12.03 6.71 7.90
CA HIS A 12 -11.17 6.09 8.91
C HIS A 12 -11.51 4.60 9.02
N SER A 13 -10.50 3.75 8.93
CA SER A 13 -10.66 2.31 9.01
C SER A 13 -9.64 1.71 9.99
N GLU A 14 -10.13 1.21 11.11
CA GLU A 14 -9.28 0.51 12.07
C GLU A 14 -8.71 -0.78 11.48
N LYS A 15 -9.48 -1.46 10.66
CA LYS A 15 -9.02 -2.67 9.97
C LYS A 15 -7.81 -2.37 9.09
N LEU A 16 -7.89 -1.33 8.27
CA LEU A 16 -6.79 -0.93 7.40
C LEU A 16 -5.57 -0.50 8.21
N ARG A 17 -5.80 0.27 9.27
CA ARG A 17 -4.73 0.71 10.16
C ARG A 17 -3.98 -0.48 10.77
N LYS A 18 -4.69 -1.47 11.27
CA LYS A 18 -4.09 -2.67 11.86
C LYS A 18 -3.28 -3.46 10.84
N ILE A 19 -3.78 -3.57 9.62
CA ILE A 19 -3.08 -4.23 8.52
C ILE A 19 -1.78 -3.49 8.22
N ALA A 20 -1.83 -2.16 8.11
CA ALA A 20 -0.65 -1.35 7.82
C ALA A 20 0.38 -1.41 8.95
N VAL A 21 -0.07 -1.32 10.21
CA VAL A 21 0.82 -1.42 11.37
C VAL A 21 1.49 -2.80 11.43
N ALA A 22 0.75 -3.86 11.12
CA ALA A 22 1.31 -5.21 11.11
C ALA A 22 2.42 -5.33 10.06
N ALA A 23 2.24 -4.73 8.89
CA ALA A 23 3.26 -4.71 7.85
C ALA A 23 4.51 -3.94 8.31
N VAL A 24 4.34 -2.77 8.93
CA VAL A 24 5.46 -1.99 9.47
C VAL A 24 6.27 -2.82 10.46
N ARG A 25 5.60 -3.46 11.40
CA ARG A 25 6.27 -4.28 12.41
C ARG A 25 7.04 -5.44 11.81
N GLU A 26 6.48 -6.05 10.79
CA GLU A 26 7.15 -7.18 10.13
C GLU A 26 8.38 -6.74 9.36
N PHE A 27 8.30 -5.62 8.64
CA PHE A 27 9.47 -5.08 7.95
C PHE A 27 10.56 -4.70 8.93
N ASP A 28 10.21 -4.10 10.06
CA ASP A 28 11.19 -3.78 11.12
C ASP A 28 11.83 -5.07 11.65
N ALA A 29 11.04 -6.13 11.87
CA ALA A 29 11.55 -7.41 12.33
C ALA A 29 12.50 -8.06 11.33
N MET A 30 12.32 -7.75 10.05
CA MET A 30 13.20 -8.23 8.97
C MET A 30 14.48 -7.39 8.83
N GLY A 31 14.67 -6.37 9.65
CA GLY A 31 15.87 -5.54 9.63
C GLY A 31 15.77 -4.28 8.79
N HIS A 32 14.58 -3.95 8.27
CA HIS A 32 14.36 -2.71 7.53
C HIS A 32 13.93 -1.59 8.49
N SER A 33 13.95 -0.37 8.01
CA SER A 33 13.42 0.78 8.74
C SER A 33 12.10 1.16 8.07
N ALA A 34 10.98 0.81 8.70
CA ALA A 34 9.66 1.05 8.14
C ALA A 34 8.89 2.09 8.94
N GLU A 35 8.16 2.95 8.24
CA GLU A 35 7.33 3.98 8.87
C GLU A 35 5.93 3.98 8.25
N LEU A 36 4.93 4.31 9.09
CA LEU A 36 3.54 4.40 8.68
C LEU A 36 3.18 5.83 8.32
N PHE A 37 2.52 6.00 7.18
CA PHE A 37 1.99 7.28 6.71
C PHE A 37 0.51 7.14 6.40
N GLN A 38 -0.23 8.22 6.57
CA GLN A 38 -1.66 8.27 6.22
C GLN A 38 -1.93 9.11 4.97
N SER A 39 -0.88 9.65 4.39
CA SER A 39 -0.96 10.45 3.17
C SER A 39 0.31 10.31 2.36
N VAL A 40 0.20 10.58 1.07
CA VAL A 40 1.35 10.57 0.16
C VAL A 40 1.84 11.99 0.02
N ASP A 41 3.11 12.23 0.31
CA ASP A 41 3.72 13.54 0.17
C ASP A 41 5.13 13.44 -0.42
N SER A 42 5.80 14.59 -0.58
CA SER A 42 7.12 14.65 -1.21
C SER A 42 8.22 13.95 -0.41
N ASN A 43 8.02 13.73 0.89
CA ASN A 43 9.01 13.06 1.73
C ASN A 43 9.12 11.57 1.42
N LEU A 44 8.13 11.00 0.74
CA LEU A 44 8.19 9.60 0.34
C LEU A 44 9.30 9.31 -0.65
N SER A 45 9.82 10.32 -1.33
CA SER A 45 10.95 10.14 -2.25
C SER A 45 12.22 9.66 -1.54
N LEU A 46 12.30 9.83 -0.22
CA LEU A 46 13.43 9.38 0.59
C LEU A 46 13.39 7.88 0.90
N TYR A 47 12.29 7.21 0.57
CA TYR A 47 12.09 5.80 0.86
C TYR A 47 12.37 4.96 -0.38
N GLU A 48 13.00 3.81 -0.16
CA GLU A 48 13.42 2.94 -1.25
C GLU A 48 12.31 2.03 -1.77
N PHE A 49 11.34 1.73 -0.90
CA PHE A 49 10.22 0.85 -1.22
C PHE A 49 8.94 1.41 -0.61
N LEU A 50 7.85 1.36 -1.37
CA LEU A 50 6.55 1.85 -0.93
C LEU A 50 5.54 0.72 -0.84
N VAL A 51 4.78 0.69 0.25
CA VAL A 51 3.66 -0.24 0.41
C VAL A 51 2.40 0.60 0.48
N LEU A 52 1.56 0.52 -0.53
CA LEU A 52 0.27 1.22 -0.56
C LEU A 52 -0.80 0.29 -0.03
N CYS A 53 -1.43 0.71 1.07
CA CYS A 53 -2.53 -0.02 1.68
C CYS A 53 -3.81 0.76 1.48
N SER A 54 -4.87 0.10 1.02
CA SER A 54 -6.17 0.72 0.86
C SER A 54 -7.29 -0.27 1.12
N GLU A 55 -8.52 0.21 1.08
CA GLU A 55 -9.72 -0.58 1.34
C GLU A 55 -10.79 -0.15 0.33
N PRO A 56 -11.58 -1.11 -0.21
CA PRO A 56 -12.68 -0.74 -1.12
C PRO A 56 -13.66 0.21 -0.45
N SER A 57 -14.16 1.17 -1.22
CA SER A 57 -15.12 2.17 -0.75
C SER A 57 -16.52 1.83 -1.27
N GLY A 58 -17.50 1.82 -0.38
CA GLY A 58 -18.90 1.57 -0.73
C GLY A 58 -19.15 0.16 -1.25
N TYR A 59 -20.12 0.04 -2.14
CA TYR A 59 -20.46 -1.22 -2.78
C TYR A 59 -19.71 -1.36 -4.09
N GLY A 60 -19.18 -2.56 -4.36
CA GLY A 60 -18.48 -2.86 -5.59
C GLY A 60 -16.96 -2.75 -5.45
N LYS A 61 -16.30 -2.43 -6.56
CA LYS A 61 -14.83 -2.48 -6.68
C LYS A 61 -14.11 -1.14 -6.51
N ALA A 62 -14.87 -0.07 -6.29
CA ALA A 62 -14.30 1.28 -6.23
C ALA A 62 -13.43 1.48 -4.99
N LEU A 63 -12.35 2.23 -5.14
CA LEU A 63 -11.49 2.64 -4.03
C LEU A 63 -11.82 4.02 -3.51
N GLY A 64 -12.74 4.74 -4.17
CA GLY A 64 -12.98 6.13 -3.91
C GLY A 64 -11.96 7.02 -4.61
N SER A 65 -12.15 8.33 -4.52
CA SER A 65 -11.31 9.30 -5.23
C SER A 65 -10.01 9.63 -4.48
N ARG A 66 -9.98 9.42 -3.17
CA ARG A 66 -8.87 9.87 -2.33
C ARG A 66 -7.53 9.26 -2.70
N VAL A 67 -7.50 7.97 -3.01
CA VAL A 67 -6.27 7.28 -3.40
C VAL A 67 -5.69 7.89 -4.67
N GLY A 68 -6.52 8.04 -5.70
CA GLY A 68 -6.08 8.62 -6.96
C GLY A 68 -5.61 10.06 -6.81
N GLU A 69 -6.33 10.87 -6.05
CA GLU A 69 -5.95 12.26 -5.79
C GLU A 69 -4.60 12.36 -5.08
N GLN A 70 -4.40 11.56 -4.05
CA GLN A 70 -3.13 11.59 -3.32
C GLN A 70 -1.96 11.12 -4.18
N LEU A 71 -2.14 10.05 -4.95
CA LEU A 71 -1.08 9.56 -5.82
C LEU A 71 -0.73 10.57 -6.91
N SER A 72 -1.72 11.25 -7.49
CA SER A 72 -1.45 12.25 -8.52
C SER A 72 -0.73 13.48 -7.98
N ASN A 73 -0.83 13.76 -6.67
CA ASN A 73 -0.18 14.88 -6.01
C ASN A 73 1.13 14.50 -5.32
N ALA A 74 1.57 13.28 -5.46
CA ALA A 74 2.70 12.73 -4.70
C ALA A 74 4.08 13.23 -5.16
N GLY A 75 4.17 13.93 -6.25
CA GLY A 75 5.44 14.30 -6.84
C GLY A 75 6.02 13.16 -7.68
N ASN A 76 7.35 13.12 -7.80
CA ASN A 76 8.00 12.15 -8.68
C ASN A 76 8.09 10.75 -8.03
N MET A 77 7.25 9.84 -8.50
CA MET A 77 7.24 8.44 -8.07
C MET A 77 7.68 7.49 -9.17
N VAL A 78 8.16 8.01 -10.29
CA VAL A 78 8.57 7.21 -11.44
C VAL A 78 9.71 6.26 -11.08
N GLY A 79 9.55 4.99 -11.41
CA GLY A 79 10.56 3.96 -11.14
C GLY A 79 10.60 3.45 -9.71
N ARG A 80 9.77 4.00 -8.82
CA ARG A 80 9.75 3.60 -7.42
C ARG A 80 9.18 2.18 -7.29
N ARG A 81 9.94 1.30 -6.67
CA ARG A 81 9.48 -0.06 -6.38
C ARG A 81 8.44 -0.02 -5.29
N SER A 82 7.39 -0.79 -5.48
CA SER A 82 6.23 -0.73 -4.58
C SER A 82 5.46 -2.04 -4.57
N MET A 83 4.62 -2.19 -3.56
CA MET A 83 3.62 -3.25 -3.51
C MET A 83 2.29 -2.67 -3.06
N ALA A 84 1.21 -3.36 -3.39
CA ALA A 84 -0.14 -2.98 -3.02
C ALA A 84 -0.75 -3.99 -2.06
N LEU A 85 -1.32 -3.51 -0.95
CA LEU A 85 -2.08 -4.33 -0.02
C LEU A 85 -3.51 -3.79 0.02
N LEU A 86 -4.47 -4.64 -0.32
CA LEU A 86 -5.88 -4.26 -0.24
C LEU A 86 -6.53 -5.01 0.91
N ALA A 87 -7.11 -4.28 1.85
CA ALA A 87 -7.89 -4.88 2.93
C ALA A 87 -9.15 -5.51 2.34
N LYS A 88 -9.39 -6.78 2.64
CA LYS A 88 -10.54 -7.51 2.12
C LYS A 88 -11.83 -6.93 2.68
N SER A 89 -12.65 -6.38 1.79
CA SER A 89 -13.92 -5.75 2.13
C SER A 89 -14.77 -5.71 0.87
N GLY A 90 -16.09 -5.80 1.03
CA GLY A 90 -17.03 -5.75 -0.10
C GLY A 90 -17.01 -7.01 -0.96
N PHE A 91 -17.54 -6.88 -2.19
CA PHE A 91 -17.80 -8.02 -3.06
C PHE A 91 -16.72 -8.32 -4.08
N PHE A 92 -15.85 -7.36 -4.40
CA PHE A 92 -14.90 -7.52 -5.50
C PHE A 92 -13.48 -7.10 -5.09
N PRO A 93 -12.89 -7.76 -4.08
CA PRO A 93 -11.58 -7.31 -3.57
C PRO A 93 -10.46 -7.41 -4.61
N ARG A 94 -10.46 -8.44 -5.46
CA ARG A 94 -9.43 -8.58 -6.48
C ARG A 94 -9.50 -7.51 -7.55
N LYS A 95 -10.72 -7.08 -7.92
CA LYS A 95 -10.89 -5.98 -8.88
C LYS A 95 -10.46 -4.66 -8.26
N SER A 96 -10.75 -4.45 -6.99
CA SER A 96 -10.29 -3.27 -6.25
C SER A 96 -8.77 -3.22 -6.17
N LEU A 97 -8.13 -4.37 -5.92
CA LEU A 97 -6.67 -4.46 -5.94
C LEU A 97 -6.11 -4.08 -7.31
N GLY A 98 -6.72 -4.57 -8.38
CA GLY A 98 -6.31 -4.22 -9.75
C GLY A 98 -6.40 -2.72 -10.00
N ILE A 99 -7.45 -2.07 -9.50
CA ILE A 99 -7.60 -0.61 -9.62
C ILE A 99 -6.48 0.10 -8.87
N LEU A 100 -6.18 -0.33 -7.64
CA LEU A 100 -5.11 0.26 -6.84
C LEU A 100 -3.77 0.14 -7.57
N MET A 101 -3.44 -1.03 -8.07
CA MET A 101 -2.18 -1.26 -8.80
C MET A 101 -2.11 -0.40 -10.06
N SER A 102 -3.23 -0.27 -10.78
CA SER A 102 -3.29 0.58 -11.97
C SER A 102 -3.06 2.05 -11.67
N LEU A 103 -3.61 2.54 -10.56
CA LEU A 103 -3.39 3.92 -10.12
C LEU A 103 -1.92 4.16 -9.77
N MET A 104 -1.26 3.21 -9.13
CA MET A 104 0.16 3.30 -8.80
C MET A 104 1.01 3.28 -10.08
N GLU A 105 0.73 2.38 -10.99
CA GLU A 105 1.44 2.27 -12.26
C GLU A 105 1.27 3.52 -13.14
N LYS A 106 0.09 4.15 -13.09
CA LYS A 106 -0.16 5.39 -13.80
C LYS A 106 0.79 6.51 -13.37
N GLU A 107 1.22 6.51 -12.11
CA GLU A 107 2.19 7.47 -11.59
C GLU A 107 3.64 7.03 -11.84
N GLY A 108 3.84 5.97 -12.57
CA GLY A 108 5.16 5.48 -12.94
C GLY A 108 5.82 4.54 -11.94
N MET A 109 5.11 4.13 -10.90
CA MET A 109 5.64 3.18 -9.94
C MET A 109 5.79 1.79 -10.55
N VAL A 110 6.79 1.05 -10.08
CA VAL A 110 6.98 -0.35 -10.44
C VAL A 110 6.32 -1.20 -9.35
N VAL A 111 5.13 -1.70 -9.63
CA VAL A 111 4.37 -2.50 -8.65
C VAL A 111 4.82 -3.95 -8.78
N THR A 112 5.57 -4.43 -7.79
CA THR A 112 6.19 -5.75 -7.83
C THR A 112 5.33 -6.85 -7.21
N MET A 113 4.31 -6.47 -6.43
CA MET A 113 3.44 -7.42 -5.75
C MET A 113 2.11 -6.75 -5.39
N GLY A 114 1.04 -7.51 -5.45
CA GLY A 114 -0.27 -7.09 -4.97
C GLY A 114 -0.95 -8.22 -4.24
N GLU A 115 -1.51 -7.94 -3.05
CA GLU A 115 -2.19 -8.93 -2.23
C GLU A 115 -3.47 -8.36 -1.62
N VAL A 116 -4.52 -9.20 -1.59
CA VAL A 116 -5.72 -8.94 -0.80
C VAL A 116 -5.50 -9.59 0.56
N VAL A 117 -5.62 -8.82 1.63
CA VAL A 117 -5.39 -9.30 2.99
C VAL A 117 -6.62 -9.11 3.85
N ALA A 118 -6.99 -10.13 4.59
CA ALA A 118 -8.19 -10.10 5.43
C ALA A 118 -7.91 -9.68 6.86
N ASN A 119 -6.67 -9.83 7.32
CA ASN A 119 -6.30 -9.61 8.72
C ASN A 119 -4.81 -9.33 8.86
N GLU A 120 -4.39 -9.11 10.10
CA GLU A 120 -2.99 -8.81 10.41
C GLU A 120 -2.05 -9.97 10.06
N ALA A 121 -2.47 -11.21 10.27
CA ALA A 121 -1.64 -12.38 9.96
C ALA A 121 -1.34 -12.46 8.46
N GLU A 122 -2.32 -12.17 7.61
CA GLU A 122 -2.14 -12.16 6.17
C GLU A 122 -1.26 -10.99 5.73
N SER A 123 -1.37 -9.84 6.40
CA SER A 123 -0.49 -8.70 6.16
C SER A 123 0.96 -9.03 6.48
N ILE A 124 1.20 -9.70 7.60
CA ILE A 124 2.54 -10.17 7.99
C ILE A 124 3.09 -11.12 6.93
N ALA A 125 2.29 -12.07 6.46
CA ALA A 125 2.71 -13.01 5.43
C ALA A 125 3.06 -12.29 4.12
N ALA A 126 2.26 -11.29 3.73
CA ALA A 126 2.53 -10.49 2.54
C ALA A 126 3.84 -9.70 2.68
N ALA A 127 4.09 -9.11 3.84
CA ALA A 127 5.32 -8.37 4.10
C ALA A 127 6.56 -9.29 4.00
N ARG A 128 6.47 -10.49 4.56
CA ARG A 128 7.55 -11.48 4.46
C ARG A 128 7.85 -11.88 3.02
N GLY A 129 6.81 -12.00 2.22
CA GLY A 129 6.95 -12.39 0.82
C GLY A 129 7.28 -11.24 -0.12
N ALA A 130 7.40 -10.02 0.38
CA ALA A 130 7.64 -8.85 -0.46
C ALA A 130 8.98 -8.98 -1.19
N PRO A 131 9.02 -8.74 -2.51
CA PRO A 131 10.24 -8.86 -3.29
C PRO A 131 11.15 -7.64 -3.09
N ILE A 132 11.67 -7.50 -1.88
CA ILE A 132 12.57 -6.43 -1.52
C ILE A 132 13.99 -6.90 -1.75
N THR A 133 14.57 -6.49 -2.86
CA THR A 133 15.95 -6.82 -3.17
C THR A 133 16.78 -5.56 -3.13
N ARG A 134 17.97 -5.67 -2.54
CA ARG A 134 18.99 -4.66 -2.69
C ARG A 134 19.66 -4.89 -4.03
N GLY A 135 19.62 -3.91 -4.86
CA GLY A 135 20.35 -4.14 -6.07
C GLY A 135 20.08 -3.30 -7.18
#